data_52fc8f116bf652ae1d7b09b1759a12ac
#
_entry.id   52fc8f116bf652ae1d7b09b1759a12ac
#
_cell.length_a   1.000
_cell.length_b   1.000
_cell.length_c   1.000
_cell.angle_alpha   90.00
_cell.angle_beta   90.00
_cell.angle_gamma   90.00
#
_symmetry.space_group_name_H-M   'P 1'
#
loop_
_entity.id
_entity.type
_entity.pdbx_description
1 polymer ?
#
loop_
_entity_poly.entity_id
_entity_poly.type
_entity_poly.pdbx_seq_one_letter_code
_entity_poly.pdbx_strand_id
1 'polypeptide(L)'
;MSAVNPGRVLGRVGLVGDVHAEDVTLARVLEVFQQLGVEDVFCVGDLADGMGDVNRVCTLLEDHKVVTVIGNHDRWLLSGEKREDKEATHVRALTPRSRKFMESLPTSRVFDSPRGRVLLCHGVGDDDMSGVKRDHLRHDLERNDALKRVLAGNRYDVMINGHTHQAMVRRVRHLTIINAGTLHRRYEPRAGIVDFDKGLVTFYEVGERGFAPIEEVPLPDVDEWSRT
;
A
#
# COMPACT_ATOMS: atom_id res chain seq x y z
N MET A 1 -14.08 13.48 -1.55
CA MET A 1 -14.28 12.30 -2.40
C MET A 1 -13.30 12.40 -3.55
N SER A 2 -12.15 11.74 -3.45
CA SER A 2 -11.27 11.60 -4.62
C SER A 2 -11.88 10.54 -5.52
N ALA A 3 -12.66 10.96 -6.48
CA ALA A 3 -13.07 10.11 -7.57
C ALA A 3 -11.86 9.96 -8.49
N VAL A 4 -11.11 8.87 -8.35
CA VAL A 4 -10.44 8.33 -9.52
C VAL A 4 -11.57 8.08 -10.53
N ASN A 5 -11.52 8.78 -11.62
CA ASN A 5 -12.60 8.77 -12.64
C ASN A 5 -12.81 7.31 -13.08
N PRO A 6 -14.02 6.73 -12.95
CA PRO A 6 -14.26 5.38 -13.46
C PRO A 6 -13.98 5.40 -14.97
N GLY A 7 -12.95 4.67 -15.41
CA GLY A 7 -12.48 4.62 -16.80
C GLY A 7 -11.09 5.24 -17.02
N ARG A 8 -10.44 5.81 -16.01
CA ARG A 8 -9.02 6.22 -16.13
C ARG A 8 -8.13 4.99 -15.98
N VAL A 9 -7.27 4.78 -16.96
CA VAL A 9 -6.21 3.77 -16.93
C VAL A 9 -5.02 4.34 -16.14
N LEU A 10 -4.49 3.58 -15.18
CA LEU A 10 -3.34 4.00 -14.37
C LEU A 10 -2.08 4.10 -15.23
N GLY A 11 -1.36 5.21 -15.15
CA GLY A 11 -0.03 5.41 -15.71
C GLY A 11 1.05 5.25 -14.62
N ARG A 12 1.51 6.37 -14.08
CA ARG A 12 2.58 6.41 -13.07
C ARG A 12 2.02 6.66 -11.67
N VAL A 13 2.20 5.69 -10.76
CA VAL A 13 1.57 5.67 -9.43
C VAL A 13 2.63 5.62 -8.33
N GLY A 14 2.57 6.55 -7.37
CA GLY A 14 3.34 6.49 -6.13
C GLY A 14 2.73 5.50 -5.14
N LEU A 15 3.57 4.74 -4.45
CA LEU A 15 3.17 3.79 -3.44
C LEU A 15 3.69 4.22 -2.07
N VAL A 16 2.78 4.34 -1.12
CA VAL A 16 3.05 4.54 0.30
C VAL A 16 2.62 3.28 1.04
N GLY A 17 3.55 2.67 1.75
CA GLY A 17 3.32 1.51 2.60
C GLY A 17 2.68 1.89 3.95
N ASP A 18 2.74 0.95 4.86
CA ASP A 18 2.23 1.08 6.22
C ASP A 18 2.84 2.32 6.91
N VAL A 19 1.99 3.33 7.18
CA VAL A 19 2.45 4.70 7.55
C VAL A 19 2.86 4.80 9.01
N HIS A 20 2.11 4.14 9.92
CA HIS A 20 2.40 4.10 11.36
C HIS A 20 2.71 5.48 11.97
N ALA A 21 1.79 6.42 11.76
CA ALA A 21 1.88 7.80 12.25
C ALA A 21 3.14 8.58 11.80
N GLU A 22 3.92 8.11 10.82
CA GLU A 22 5.14 8.75 10.31
C GLU A 22 4.82 9.98 9.45
N ASP A 23 4.17 10.98 10.05
CA ASP A 23 3.65 12.18 9.38
C ASP A 23 4.73 13.04 8.70
N VAL A 24 5.90 13.18 9.31
CA VAL A 24 7.03 13.94 8.74
C VAL A 24 7.59 13.23 7.51
N THR A 25 7.76 11.91 7.61
CA THR A 25 8.23 11.07 6.51
C THR A 25 7.24 11.05 5.37
N LEU A 26 5.95 10.90 5.67
CA LEU A 26 4.87 10.95 4.67
C LEU A 26 4.85 12.27 3.92
N ALA A 27 4.94 13.42 4.63
CA ALA A 27 4.96 14.73 3.98
C ALA A 27 6.11 14.85 2.96
N ARG A 28 7.31 14.39 3.32
CA ARG A 28 8.47 14.38 2.43
C ARG A 28 8.25 13.48 1.20
N VAL A 29 7.70 12.28 1.41
CA VAL A 29 7.41 11.36 0.29
C VAL A 29 6.43 11.97 -0.69
N LEU A 30 5.34 12.58 -0.21
CA LEU A 30 4.34 13.24 -1.05
C LEU A 30 4.92 14.41 -1.84
N GLU A 31 5.78 15.23 -1.21
CA GLU A 31 6.48 16.32 -1.88
C GLU A 31 7.38 15.80 -3.01
N VAL A 32 8.18 14.75 -2.75
CA VAL A 32 9.06 14.16 -3.76
C VAL A 32 8.25 13.52 -4.88
N PHE A 33 7.16 12.83 -4.60
CA PHE A 33 6.28 12.28 -5.64
C PHE A 33 5.74 13.38 -6.57
N GLN A 34 5.34 14.52 -6.00
CA GLN A 34 4.92 15.67 -6.79
C GLN A 34 6.04 16.19 -7.69
N GLN A 35 7.27 16.33 -7.17
CA GLN A 35 8.45 16.78 -7.94
C GLN A 35 8.81 15.80 -9.07
N LEU A 36 8.61 14.49 -8.83
CA LEU A 36 8.85 13.44 -9.83
C LEU A 36 7.70 13.27 -10.84
N GLY A 37 6.65 14.10 -10.77
CA GLY A 37 5.52 14.04 -11.70
C GLY A 37 4.68 12.76 -11.57
N VAL A 38 4.56 12.24 -10.34
CA VAL A 38 3.65 11.12 -10.05
C VAL A 38 2.20 11.60 -10.14
N GLU A 39 1.38 10.89 -10.91
CA GLU A 39 0.00 11.31 -11.20
C GLU A 39 -1.00 10.96 -10.10
N ASP A 40 -0.89 9.74 -9.59
CA ASP A 40 -1.72 9.22 -8.51
C ASP A 40 -0.84 8.67 -7.38
N VAL A 41 -1.29 8.75 -6.14
CA VAL A 41 -0.61 8.15 -5.00
C VAL A 41 -1.55 7.19 -4.30
N PHE A 42 -1.08 5.97 -4.03
CA PHE A 42 -1.79 4.92 -3.31
C PHE A 42 -1.16 4.71 -1.93
N CYS A 43 -2.00 4.62 -0.91
CA CYS A 43 -1.61 4.25 0.45
C CYS A 43 -2.33 2.96 0.86
N VAL A 44 -1.58 1.99 1.32
CA VAL A 44 -2.11 0.64 1.65
C VAL A 44 -2.67 0.52 3.06
N GLY A 45 -2.79 1.62 3.82
CA GLY A 45 -3.36 1.62 5.17
C GLY A 45 -2.31 1.61 6.28
N ASP A 46 -2.72 1.12 7.45
CA ASP A 46 -1.96 1.16 8.70
C ASP A 46 -1.42 2.58 8.98
N LEU A 47 -2.37 3.52 9.08
CA LEU A 47 -2.08 4.94 9.35
C LEU A 47 -1.71 5.19 10.79
N ALA A 48 -2.26 4.37 11.70
CA ALA A 48 -2.15 4.47 13.15
C ALA A 48 -0.98 3.62 13.70
N ASP A 49 -0.76 3.77 15.00
CA ASP A 49 0.21 3.02 15.80
C ASP A 49 1.66 3.31 15.41
N GLY A 50 2.21 4.37 16.04
CA GLY A 50 3.54 4.87 15.83
C GLY A 50 3.78 6.15 16.62
N MET A 51 5.00 6.72 16.53
CA MET A 51 5.44 7.81 17.40
C MET A 51 5.06 9.22 16.92
N GLY A 52 4.60 9.37 15.66
CA GLY A 52 4.26 10.67 15.08
C GLY A 52 2.79 11.06 15.30
N ASP A 53 2.27 11.92 14.43
CA ASP A 53 0.92 12.46 14.51
C ASP A 53 -0.02 11.84 13.46
N VAL A 54 -0.85 10.89 13.89
CA VAL A 54 -1.86 10.24 13.06
C VAL A 54 -2.87 11.23 12.47
N ASN A 55 -3.19 12.33 13.17
CA ASN A 55 -4.12 13.32 12.66
C ASN A 55 -3.51 14.10 11.49
N ARG A 56 -2.21 14.40 11.57
CA ARG A 56 -1.49 15.01 10.47
C ARG A 56 -1.35 14.05 9.29
N VAL A 57 -1.12 12.74 9.55
CA VAL A 57 -1.17 11.70 8.49
C VAL A 57 -2.49 11.75 7.75
N CYS A 58 -3.63 11.69 8.46
CA CYS A 58 -4.96 11.76 7.85
C CYS A 58 -5.15 13.04 7.03
N THR A 59 -4.71 14.19 7.56
CA THR A 59 -4.79 15.48 6.88
C THR A 59 -3.97 15.49 5.58
N LEU A 60 -2.73 15.01 5.62
CA LEU A 60 -1.85 14.93 4.45
C LEU A 60 -2.46 14.04 3.35
N LEU A 61 -2.96 12.86 3.71
CA LEU A 61 -3.57 11.95 2.75
C LEU A 61 -4.84 12.54 2.11
N GLU A 62 -5.67 13.22 2.90
CA GLU A 62 -6.89 13.86 2.41
C GLU A 62 -6.57 15.07 1.50
N ASP A 63 -5.67 15.97 1.95
CA ASP A 63 -5.32 17.20 1.22
C ASP A 63 -4.61 16.90 -0.11
N HIS A 64 -3.74 15.88 -0.15
CA HIS A 64 -3.08 15.40 -1.37
C HIS A 64 -3.93 14.42 -2.20
N LYS A 65 -5.18 14.15 -1.76
CA LYS A 65 -6.13 13.23 -2.45
C LYS A 65 -5.54 11.83 -2.68
N VAL A 66 -4.74 11.35 -1.73
CA VAL A 66 -4.14 10.03 -1.79
C VAL A 66 -5.24 8.96 -1.75
N VAL A 67 -5.20 8.03 -2.68
CA VAL A 67 -6.11 6.88 -2.70
C VAL A 67 -5.68 5.92 -1.60
N THR A 68 -6.45 5.87 -0.52
CA THR A 68 -6.10 5.12 0.68
C THR A 68 -7.11 4.00 0.93
N VAL A 69 -6.62 2.85 1.37
CA VAL A 69 -7.44 1.75 1.93
C VAL A 69 -7.16 1.62 3.43
N ILE A 70 -8.09 1.00 4.16
CA ILE A 70 -7.94 0.80 5.60
C ILE A 70 -7.03 -0.40 5.89
N GLY A 71 -6.13 -0.28 6.89
CA GLY A 71 -5.32 -1.37 7.40
C GLY A 71 -5.88 -1.97 8.70
N ASN A 72 -5.24 -3.05 9.19
CA ASN A 72 -5.66 -3.72 10.41
C ASN A 72 -5.44 -2.86 11.67
N HIS A 73 -4.36 -2.06 11.72
CA HIS A 73 -4.12 -1.12 12.82
C HIS A 73 -5.18 -0.02 12.87
N ASP A 74 -5.63 0.46 11.73
CA ASP A 74 -6.71 1.45 11.64
C ASP A 74 -8.04 0.88 12.10
N ARG A 75 -8.36 -0.35 11.67
CA ARG A 75 -9.57 -1.08 12.07
C ARG A 75 -9.59 -1.32 13.58
N TRP A 76 -8.47 -1.77 14.16
CA TRP A 76 -8.34 -1.95 15.61
C TRP A 76 -8.50 -0.66 16.39
N LEU A 77 -7.90 0.44 15.89
CA LEU A 77 -8.07 1.76 16.50
C LEU A 77 -9.54 2.20 16.53
N LEU A 78 -10.24 2.06 15.39
CA LEU A 78 -11.64 2.49 15.26
C LEU A 78 -12.60 1.62 16.09
N SER A 79 -12.34 0.30 16.19
CA SER A 79 -13.13 -0.61 17.02
C SER A 79 -12.84 -0.50 18.50
N GLY A 80 -11.78 0.22 18.89
CA GLY A 80 -11.34 0.34 20.28
C GLY A 80 -10.69 -0.94 20.83
N GLU A 81 -10.21 -1.82 19.94
CA GLU A 81 -9.51 -3.03 20.31
C GLU A 81 -8.22 -2.69 21.07
N LYS A 82 -8.03 -3.36 22.23
CA LYS A 82 -6.84 -3.14 23.05
C LYS A 82 -5.64 -3.81 22.39
N ARG A 83 -4.60 -3.05 22.14
CA ARG A 83 -3.32 -3.53 21.63
C ARG A 83 -2.26 -3.41 22.72
N GLU A 84 -1.40 -4.42 22.83
CA GLU A 84 -0.26 -4.41 23.78
C GLU A 84 0.99 -3.73 23.21
N ASP A 85 0.82 -2.89 22.19
CA ASP A 85 1.90 -2.11 21.62
C ASP A 85 2.08 -0.79 22.38
N LYS A 86 3.34 -0.46 22.71
CA LYS A 86 3.69 0.80 23.41
C LYS A 86 3.43 2.04 22.56
N GLU A 87 3.38 1.89 21.25
CA GLU A 87 3.10 2.95 20.28
C GLU A 87 1.65 2.95 19.80
N ALA A 88 0.79 2.13 20.44
CA ALA A 88 -0.62 2.06 20.07
C ALA A 88 -1.30 3.42 20.23
N THR A 89 -1.88 3.90 19.15
CA THR A 89 -2.68 5.12 19.14
C THR A 89 -3.98 4.90 19.92
N HIS A 90 -4.30 5.78 20.84
CA HIS A 90 -5.59 5.75 21.52
C HIS A 90 -6.66 6.42 20.66
N VAL A 91 -7.86 5.85 20.60
CA VAL A 91 -9.00 6.41 19.86
C VAL A 91 -9.32 7.86 20.25
N ARG A 92 -9.04 8.22 21.51
CA ARG A 92 -9.20 9.60 22.03
C ARG A 92 -8.22 10.61 21.43
N ALA A 93 -7.12 10.14 20.83
CA ALA A 93 -6.15 11.01 20.16
C ALA A 93 -6.65 11.45 18.78
N LEU A 94 -7.62 10.76 18.20
CA LEU A 94 -8.20 11.14 16.91
C LEU A 94 -9.06 12.39 17.03
N THR A 95 -8.79 13.36 16.15
CA THR A 95 -9.74 14.46 15.93
C THR A 95 -11.00 13.93 15.25
N PRO A 96 -12.16 14.64 15.36
CA PRO A 96 -13.38 14.25 14.64
C PRO A 96 -13.18 14.15 13.13
N ARG A 97 -12.34 15.02 12.54
CA ARG A 97 -12.00 15.00 11.11
C ARG A 97 -11.24 13.72 10.75
N SER A 98 -10.17 13.40 11.49
CA SER A 98 -9.34 12.21 11.23
C SER A 98 -10.13 10.92 11.42
N ARG A 99 -10.95 10.87 12.47
CA ARG A 99 -11.84 9.72 12.69
C ARG A 99 -12.79 9.51 11.51
N LYS A 100 -13.47 10.59 11.05
CA LYS A 100 -14.38 10.52 9.91
C LYS A 100 -13.67 10.11 8.63
N PHE A 101 -12.43 10.61 8.40
CA PHE A 101 -11.60 10.20 7.27
C PHE A 101 -11.32 8.70 7.32
N MET A 102 -10.79 8.18 8.43
CA MET A 102 -10.47 6.75 8.59
C MET A 102 -11.73 5.87 8.46
N GLU A 103 -12.86 6.26 9.06
CA GLU A 103 -14.15 5.54 8.94
C GLU A 103 -14.68 5.51 7.49
N SER A 104 -14.24 6.42 6.63
CA SER A 104 -14.62 6.45 5.21
C SER A 104 -13.75 5.60 4.29
N LEU A 105 -12.64 5.06 4.79
CA LEU A 105 -11.70 4.29 3.99
C LEU A 105 -12.28 2.92 3.63
N PRO A 106 -12.20 2.51 2.36
CA PRO A 106 -12.61 1.17 1.93
C PRO A 106 -11.53 0.14 2.30
N THR A 107 -11.92 -1.13 2.34
CA THR A 107 -10.98 -2.25 2.52
C THR A 107 -10.16 -2.55 1.27
N SER A 108 -10.69 -2.22 0.10
CA SER A 108 -10.01 -2.41 -1.18
C SER A 108 -10.54 -1.47 -2.27
N ARG A 109 -9.75 -1.28 -3.32
CA ARG A 109 -10.14 -0.60 -4.55
C ARG A 109 -9.61 -1.34 -5.77
N VAL A 110 -10.27 -1.16 -6.91
CA VAL A 110 -9.89 -1.79 -8.18
C VAL A 110 -9.72 -0.73 -9.25
N PHE A 111 -8.69 -0.90 -10.06
CA PHE A 111 -8.34 0.00 -11.16
C PHE A 111 -7.96 -0.80 -12.40
N ASP A 112 -7.99 -0.13 -13.56
CA ASP A 112 -7.45 -0.66 -14.80
C ASP A 112 -6.07 -0.04 -15.08
N SER A 113 -5.16 -0.82 -15.65
CA SER A 113 -3.82 -0.37 -16.07
C SER A 113 -3.43 -1.02 -17.41
N PRO A 114 -2.36 -0.56 -18.09
CA PRO A 114 -1.80 -1.25 -19.26
C PRO A 114 -1.32 -2.67 -18.96
N ARG A 115 -1.16 -3.02 -17.67
CA ARG A 115 -0.74 -4.34 -17.17
C ARG A 115 -1.91 -5.15 -16.59
N GLY A 116 -3.15 -4.84 -17.00
CA GLY A 116 -4.37 -5.50 -16.54
C GLY A 116 -4.99 -4.86 -15.30
N ARG A 117 -5.84 -5.62 -14.60
CA ARG A 117 -6.61 -5.13 -13.46
C ARG A 117 -5.78 -5.14 -12.18
N VAL A 118 -5.77 -4.01 -11.49
CA VAL A 118 -5.02 -3.74 -10.27
C VAL A 118 -5.96 -3.76 -9.06
N LEU A 119 -5.68 -4.62 -8.09
CA LEU A 119 -6.30 -4.61 -6.78
C LEU A 119 -5.40 -3.84 -5.81
N LEU A 120 -5.92 -2.80 -5.16
CA LEU A 120 -5.32 -2.14 -4.01
C LEU A 120 -6.01 -2.65 -2.74
N CYS A 121 -5.25 -3.22 -1.80
CA CYS A 121 -5.74 -3.70 -0.50
C CYS A 121 -4.63 -3.58 0.55
N HIS A 122 -4.95 -3.81 1.84
CA HIS A 122 -3.92 -3.79 2.88
C HIS A 122 -3.15 -5.11 2.95
N GLY A 123 -3.81 -6.20 3.26
CA GLY A 123 -3.24 -7.55 3.35
C GLY A 123 -3.31 -8.30 2.02
N VAL A 124 -4.06 -9.38 1.97
CA VAL A 124 -4.27 -10.18 0.76
C VAL A 124 -5.76 -10.26 0.43
N GLY A 125 -6.20 -9.51 -0.58
CA GLY A 125 -7.60 -9.46 -0.96
C GLY A 125 -8.49 -8.84 0.12
N ASP A 126 -9.37 -9.64 0.68
CA ASP A 126 -10.32 -9.26 1.73
C ASP A 126 -9.81 -9.51 3.17
N ASP A 127 -8.62 -10.10 3.32
CA ASP A 127 -8.01 -10.45 4.60
C ASP A 127 -6.85 -9.48 4.91
N ASP A 128 -7.11 -8.53 5.82
CA ASP A 128 -6.15 -7.50 6.22
C ASP A 128 -5.02 -8.01 7.12
N MET A 129 -5.14 -9.25 7.63
CA MET A 129 -4.12 -9.92 8.46
C MET A 129 -3.25 -10.89 7.66
N SER A 130 -3.64 -11.22 6.44
CA SER A 130 -2.88 -12.13 5.59
C SER A 130 -1.77 -11.39 4.86
N GLY A 131 -0.60 -12.01 4.74
CA GLY A 131 0.55 -11.41 4.06
C GLY A 131 1.28 -12.37 3.15
N VAL A 132 1.97 -11.81 2.16
CA VAL A 132 2.97 -12.51 1.35
C VAL A 132 4.31 -11.83 1.58
N LYS A 133 5.33 -12.62 1.96
CA LYS A 133 6.69 -12.13 2.22
C LYS A 133 7.64 -12.50 1.09
N ARG A 134 8.79 -11.80 1.04
CA ARG A 134 9.84 -12.04 0.04
C ARG A 134 10.41 -13.46 0.13
N ASP A 135 10.57 -13.97 1.33
CA ASP A 135 11.18 -15.27 1.65
C ASP A 135 10.19 -16.45 1.76
N HIS A 136 8.88 -16.20 1.61
CA HIS A 136 7.90 -17.29 1.61
C HIS A 136 8.23 -18.34 0.55
N LEU A 137 8.32 -19.60 0.96
CA LEU A 137 8.50 -20.72 0.05
C LEU A 137 7.15 -21.11 -0.57
N ARG A 138 7.20 -22.02 -1.55
CA ARG A 138 6.00 -22.49 -2.25
C ARG A 138 4.92 -22.99 -1.29
N HIS A 139 5.29 -23.75 -0.26
CA HIS A 139 4.35 -24.31 0.70
C HIS A 139 3.67 -23.24 1.57
N ASP A 140 4.34 -22.11 1.85
CA ASP A 140 3.75 -20.98 2.59
C ASP A 140 2.66 -20.32 1.75
N LEU A 141 2.93 -20.12 0.46
CA LEU A 141 1.96 -19.57 -0.49
C LEU A 141 0.75 -20.52 -0.68
N GLU A 142 1.00 -21.84 -0.73
CA GLU A 142 -0.04 -22.86 -0.86
C GLU A 142 -0.92 -22.99 0.40
N ARG A 143 -0.44 -22.54 1.57
CA ARG A 143 -1.22 -22.51 2.84
C ARG A 143 -1.98 -21.20 3.05
N ASN A 144 -1.67 -20.16 2.28
CA ASN A 144 -2.34 -18.87 2.40
C ASN A 144 -3.73 -18.92 1.74
N ASP A 145 -4.78 -19.08 2.53
CA ASP A 145 -6.14 -19.21 2.02
C ASP A 145 -6.68 -17.94 1.36
N ALA A 146 -6.27 -16.75 1.85
CA ALA A 146 -6.63 -15.49 1.22
C ALA A 146 -6.02 -15.39 -0.20
N LEU A 147 -4.74 -15.75 -0.33
CA LEU A 147 -4.07 -15.78 -1.64
C LEU A 147 -4.72 -16.79 -2.59
N LYS A 148 -5.10 -17.98 -2.10
CA LYS A 148 -5.84 -18.96 -2.91
C LYS A 148 -7.15 -18.39 -3.44
N ARG A 149 -7.93 -17.67 -2.60
CA ARG A 149 -9.18 -17.02 -3.04
C ARG A 149 -8.93 -15.99 -4.14
N VAL A 150 -7.91 -15.14 -3.98
CA VAL A 150 -7.55 -14.13 -4.98
C VAL A 150 -7.16 -14.80 -6.31
N LEU A 151 -6.30 -15.82 -6.25
CA LEU A 151 -5.84 -16.55 -7.43
C LEU A 151 -6.98 -17.32 -8.11
N ALA A 152 -7.83 -18.02 -7.36
CA ALA A 152 -8.97 -18.76 -7.91
C ALA A 152 -10.01 -17.86 -8.58
N GLY A 153 -10.17 -16.63 -8.07
CA GLY A 153 -11.05 -15.63 -8.66
C GLY A 153 -10.60 -15.12 -10.03
N ASN A 154 -9.33 -15.23 -10.36
CA ASN A 154 -8.69 -14.80 -11.62
C ASN A 154 -9.20 -13.43 -12.14
N ARG A 155 -9.35 -12.48 -11.20
CA ARG A 155 -9.96 -11.16 -11.48
C ARG A 155 -8.93 -10.05 -11.57
N TYR A 156 -7.71 -10.29 -11.12
CA TYR A 156 -6.66 -9.30 -10.97
C TYR A 156 -5.34 -9.81 -11.52
N ASP A 157 -4.63 -8.96 -12.21
CA ASP A 157 -3.30 -9.22 -12.77
C ASP A 157 -2.20 -8.68 -11.84
N VAL A 158 -2.51 -7.59 -11.12
CA VAL A 158 -1.63 -6.94 -10.16
C VAL A 158 -2.37 -6.76 -8.84
N MET A 159 -1.69 -7.01 -7.73
CA MET A 159 -2.14 -6.66 -6.38
C MET A 159 -1.10 -5.76 -5.72
N ILE A 160 -1.51 -4.55 -5.31
CA ILE A 160 -0.70 -3.63 -4.53
C ILE A 160 -1.15 -3.74 -3.08
N ASN A 161 -0.23 -4.07 -2.17
CA ASN A 161 -0.52 -4.27 -0.76
C ASN A 161 0.59 -3.81 0.19
N GLY A 162 0.43 -4.03 1.52
CA GLY A 162 1.33 -3.72 2.61
C GLY A 162 1.42 -4.85 3.64
N HIS A 163 1.15 -4.53 4.91
CA HIS A 163 1.03 -5.42 6.06
C HIS A 163 2.33 -6.12 6.50
N THR A 164 3.14 -6.60 5.58
CA THR A 164 4.38 -7.32 5.93
C THR A 164 5.59 -6.39 6.09
N HIS A 165 5.45 -5.10 5.82
CA HIS A 165 6.50 -4.07 5.84
C HIS A 165 7.69 -4.33 4.90
N GLN A 166 7.58 -5.30 3.98
CA GLN A 166 8.67 -5.70 3.08
C GLN A 166 8.38 -5.23 1.66
N ALA A 167 9.00 -4.13 1.25
CA ALA A 167 8.93 -3.67 -0.14
C ALA A 167 9.41 -4.78 -1.09
N MET A 168 8.56 -5.18 -2.05
CA MET A 168 8.88 -6.24 -3.00
C MET A 168 7.98 -6.24 -4.23
N VAL A 169 8.47 -6.83 -5.30
CA VAL A 169 7.66 -7.33 -6.42
C VAL A 169 7.80 -8.84 -6.48
N ARG A 170 6.67 -9.54 -6.52
CA ARG A 170 6.68 -11.01 -6.55
C ARG A 170 5.58 -11.55 -7.45
N ARG A 171 5.94 -12.44 -8.37
CA ARG A 171 4.97 -13.17 -9.19
C ARG A 171 4.51 -14.44 -8.49
N VAL A 172 3.20 -14.65 -8.44
CA VAL A 172 2.58 -15.89 -7.98
C VAL A 172 1.54 -16.32 -9.00
N ARG A 173 1.85 -17.30 -9.83
CA ARG A 173 1.03 -17.68 -11.01
C ARG A 173 0.81 -16.45 -11.92
N HIS A 174 -0.45 -16.13 -12.25
CA HIS A 174 -0.82 -14.95 -13.07
C HIS A 174 -0.76 -13.62 -12.29
N LEU A 175 -0.75 -13.64 -10.96
CA LEU A 175 -0.81 -12.45 -10.12
C LEU A 175 0.58 -11.88 -9.84
N THR A 176 0.80 -10.62 -10.13
CA THR A 176 1.97 -9.86 -9.68
C THR A 176 1.62 -9.13 -8.38
N ILE A 177 2.32 -9.41 -7.30
CA ILE A 177 2.15 -8.78 -6.00
C ILE A 177 3.23 -7.71 -5.83
N ILE A 178 2.83 -6.47 -5.55
CA ILE A 178 3.70 -5.34 -5.25
C ILE A 178 3.41 -4.93 -3.81
N ASN A 179 4.34 -5.19 -2.90
CA ASN A 179 4.22 -4.69 -1.53
C ASN A 179 4.92 -3.33 -1.43
N ALA A 180 4.20 -2.34 -0.93
CA ALA A 180 4.68 -0.96 -0.85
C ALA A 180 5.78 -0.74 0.23
N GLY A 181 6.00 -1.72 1.09
CA GLY A 181 6.89 -1.58 2.25
C GLY A 181 6.22 -0.84 3.40
N THR A 182 6.99 -0.06 4.14
CA THR A 182 6.50 0.74 5.27
C THR A 182 7.26 2.06 5.39
N LEU A 183 6.64 3.06 5.99
CA LEU A 183 7.33 4.29 6.43
C LEU A 183 7.79 4.23 7.89
N HIS A 184 7.42 3.16 8.62
CA HIS A 184 7.70 3.02 10.05
C HIS A 184 9.21 3.03 10.32
N ARG A 185 9.68 4.02 11.12
CA ARG A 185 11.11 4.29 11.42
C ARG A 185 11.87 3.12 12.07
N ARG A 186 11.19 2.15 12.67
CA ARG A 186 11.82 0.96 13.26
C ARG A 186 12.24 -0.08 12.23
N TYR A 187 11.76 0.06 11.01
CA TYR A 187 12.11 -0.78 9.89
C TYR A 187 12.96 0.00 8.90
N GLU A 188 13.14 -0.51 7.72
CA GLU A 188 13.77 0.22 6.62
C GLU A 188 12.69 1.00 5.84
N PRO A 189 12.51 2.32 6.10
CA PRO A 189 11.45 3.08 5.45
C PRO A 189 11.62 3.08 3.94
N ARG A 190 10.54 2.73 3.22
CA ARG A 190 10.51 2.61 1.77
C ARG A 190 9.26 3.28 1.21
N ALA A 191 9.42 3.81 0.00
CA ALA A 191 8.31 4.21 -0.85
C ALA A 191 8.57 3.66 -2.25
N GLY A 192 7.54 3.56 -3.09
CA GLY A 192 7.69 3.01 -4.43
C GLY A 192 7.07 3.90 -5.49
N ILE A 193 7.50 3.74 -6.74
CA ILE A 193 6.80 4.27 -7.92
C ILE A 193 6.61 3.11 -8.88
N VAL A 194 5.37 2.87 -9.27
CA VAL A 194 5.03 1.96 -10.36
C VAL A 194 4.79 2.77 -11.62
N ASP A 195 5.51 2.48 -12.67
CA ASP A 195 5.29 2.98 -14.02
C ASP A 195 4.68 1.84 -14.84
N PHE A 196 3.35 1.83 -14.96
CA PHE A 196 2.63 0.77 -15.66
C PHE A 196 2.89 0.77 -17.17
N ASP A 197 3.17 1.94 -17.77
CA ASP A 197 3.49 2.06 -19.19
C ASP A 197 4.84 1.42 -19.50
N LYS A 198 5.85 1.70 -18.67
CA LYS A 198 7.17 1.08 -18.79
C LYS A 198 7.25 -0.33 -18.24
N GLY A 199 6.28 -0.75 -17.42
CA GLY A 199 6.33 -2.01 -16.70
C GLY A 199 7.47 -2.08 -15.69
N LEU A 200 7.65 -1.04 -14.87
CA LEU A 200 8.76 -0.91 -13.93
C LEU A 200 8.27 -0.47 -12.56
N VAL A 201 8.82 -1.07 -11.51
CA VAL A 201 8.68 -0.59 -10.13
C VAL A 201 10.03 -0.11 -9.65
N THR A 202 10.11 1.14 -9.19
CA THR A 202 11.30 1.69 -8.55
C THR A 202 11.02 1.87 -7.05
N PHE A 203 11.80 1.22 -6.19
CA PHE A 203 11.77 1.46 -4.75
C PHE A 203 12.82 2.48 -4.34
N TYR A 204 12.45 3.29 -3.35
CA TYR A 204 13.27 4.35 -2.80
C TYR A 204 13.48 4.12 -1.31
N GLU A 205 14.71 4.32 -0.84
CA GLU A 205 14.98 4.51 0.57
C GLU A 205 14.48 5.90 0.98
N VAL A 206 13.77 5.95 2.13
CA VAL A 206 13.24 7.19 2.68
C VAL A 206 13.88 7.41 4.05
N GLY A 207 14.80 8.34 4.14
CA GLY A 207 15.54 8.59 5.38
C GLY A 207 15.85 10.06 5.63
N GLU A 208 16.57 10.34 6.73
CA GLU A 208 17.02 11.69 7.07
C GLU A 208 17.91 12.30 5.97
N ARG A 209 18.67 11.46 5.25
CA ARG A 209 19.59 11.86 4.19
C ARG A 209 18.94 12.10 2.84
N GLY A 210 17.64 11.83 2.68
CA GLY A 210 16.94 12.07 1.43
C GLY A 210 16.05 10.93 0.97
N PHE A 211 15.77 10.97 -0.32
CA PHE A 211 14.93 10.03 -1.06
C PHE A 211 15.78 9.54 -2.25
N ALA A 212 16.25 8.32 -2.20
CA ALA A 212 17.16 7.77 -3.20
C ALA A 212 16.64 6.44 -3.77
N PRO A 213 16.70 6.23 -5.10
CA PRO A 213 16.34 4.95 -5.68
C PRO A 213 17.34 3.88 -5.25
N ILE A 214 16.82 2.70 -4.90
CA ILE A 214 17.64 1.59 -4.39
C ILE A 214 17.45 0.29 -5.16
N GLU A 215 16.28 0.11 -5.79
CA GLU A 215 15.95 -1.10 -6.52
C GLU A 215 14.98 -0.76 -7.65
N GLU A 216 15.24 -1.30 -8.84
CA GLU A 216 14.32 -1.28 -9.97
C GLU A 216 13.95 -2.72 -10.34
N VAL A 217 12.66 -3.00 -10.38
CA VAL A 217 12.14 -4.35 -10.65
C VAL A 217 11.19 -4.28 -11.84
N PRO A 218 11.46 -4.99 -12.93
CA PRO A 218 10.54 -5.05 -14.06
C PRO A 218 9.26 -5.80 -13.67
N LEU A 219 8.11 -5.29 -14.14
CA LEU A 219 6.85 -6.01 -14.07
C LEU A 219 6.81 -7.03 -15.20
N PRO A 220 6.42 -8.29 -14.93
CA PRO A 220 6.24 -9.29 -15.97
C PRO A 220 5.20 -8.85 -17.01
N ASP A 221 5.41 -9.17 -18.28
CA ASP A 221 4.43 -8.91 -19.33
C ASP A 221 3.19 -9.80 -19.17
N VAL A 222 2.02 -9.23 -19.50
CA VAL A 222 0.72 -9.93 -19.36
C VAL A 222 0.63 -11.13 -20.30
N ASP A 223 1.33 -11.10 -21.43
CA ASP A 223 1.23 -12.11 -22.49
C ASP A 223 2.04 -13.41 -22.25
N GLU A 224 2.94 -13.44 -21.26
CA GLU A 224 3.72 -14.66 -20.98
C GLU A 224 2.92 -15.82 -20.39
N TRP A 225 1.65 -15.62 -19.97
CA TRP A 225 0.86 -16.62 -19.23
C TRP A 225 -0.48 -17.01 -19.87
N SER A 226 -0.87 -16.39 -20.97
CA SER A 226 -2.03 -16.81 -21.75
C SER A 226 -1.77 -18.08 -22.58
N ARG A 227 -0.59 -18.68 -22.50
CA ARG A 227 -0.13 -19.78 -23.36
C ARG A 227 0.28 -21.07 -22.66
N THR A 228 -0.02 -21.24 -21.33
CA THR A 228 0.20 -22.51 -20.63
C THR A 228 -1.03 -23.03 -19.92
#